data_2f69d6e23232ea0f5de358db3e368cb2
#
_entry.id   2f69d6e23232ea0f5de358db3e368cb2
#
_cell.length_a   1.000
_cell.length_b   1.000
_cell.length_c   1.000
_cell.angle_alpha   90.00
_cell.angle_beta   90.00
_cell.angle_gamma   90.00
#
_symmetry.space_group_name_H-M   'P 1'
#
loop_
_entity.id
_entity.type
_entity.pdbx_description
1 polymer ?
#
loop_
_entity_poly.entity_id
_entity_poly.type
_entity_poly.pdbx_seq_one_letter_code
_entity_poly.pdbx_strand_id
1 'polypeptide(L)'
;AAQQDTAEEAQPAEEDPFANVAIAQVDNYVNIRSEASEDSEVLGKLYNNSAATVQQTVDGWYQITSGTVTGYVKSEYVVVGNEELARSVGRRVATVNEDAVTLFVRTEPSTDSKKLGMVAGLDDLTVTDESVDGWVKVSIEEGEGYVSADYVTLSTEFVQAESKEEEAARLAKEEAERKAAEEAAKKAAEK
;
A
#
# COMPACT_ATOMS: atom_id res chain seq x y z
N ALA A 1 3.71 43.56 -11.24
CA ALA A 1 4.66 42.94 -10.31
C ALA A 1 4.04 41.84 -9.48
N ALA A 2 2.75 41.93 -9.23
CA ALA A 2 2.10 40.94 -8.38
C ALA A 2 1.73 39.66 -9.10
N GLN A 3 1.80 39.65 -10.40
CA GLN A 3 1.30 38.50 -11.14
C GLN A 3 2.20 37.29 -11.04
N GLN A 4 3.44 37.46 -10.72
CA GLN A 4 4.30 36.30 -10.63
C GLN A 4 3.88 35.39 -9.48
N ASP A 5 3.19 35.91 -8.53
CA ASP A 5 2.70 35.08 -7.46
C ASP A 5 1.80 33.99 -7.96
N THR A 6 1.05 34.36 -8.99
CA THR A 6 0.10 33.43 -9.56
C THR A 6 0.80 32.22 -10.15
N ALA A 7 1.94 32.46 -10.76
CA ALA A 7 2.65 31.36 -11.39
C ALA A 7 3.07 30.30 -10.38
N GLU A 8 3.41 30.72 -9.21
CA GLU A 8 3.84 29.76 -8.21
C GLU A 8 2.70 28.91 -7.72
N GLU A 9 1.56 29.51 -7.58
CA GLU A 9 0.43 28.77 -7.08
C GLU A 9 -0.03 27.71 -8.07
N ALA A 10 0.36 27.86 -9.30
CA ALA A 10 -0.08 26.95 -10.33
C ALA A 10 0.73 25.67 -10.40
N GLN A 11 1.47 25.33 -9.39
CA GLN A 11 2.32 24.15 -9.44
C GLN A 11 1.80 23.02 -8.56
N PRO A 12 0.61 22.53 -8.86
CA PRO A 12 0.08 21.41 -8.10
C PRO A 12 0.90 20.13 -8.28
N ALA A 13 1.70 20.08 -9.33
CA ALA A 13 2.52 18.90 -9.59
C ALA A 13 3.55 18.66 -8.50
N GLU A 14 3.81 19.69 -7.70
CA GLU A 14 4.78 19.55 -6.62
C GLU A 14 4.15 19.06 -5.33
N GLU A 15 2.87 18.73 -5.37
CA GLU A 15 2.22 18.19 -4.18
C GLU A 15 2.88 16.91 -3.76
N ASP A 16 3.08 16.80 -2.45
CA ASP A 16 3.64 15.61 -1.85
C ASP A 16 2.62 14.48 -1.95
N PRO A 17 2.97 13.37 -2.61
CA PRO A 17 2.02 12.26 -2.75
C PRO A 17 1.65 11.64 -1.40
N PHE A 18 2.42 11.92 -0.35
CA PHE A 18 2.13 11.39 0.97
C PHE A 18 1.49 12.42 1.90
N ALA A 19 1.16 13.60 1.39
CA ALA A 19 0.66 14.69 2.24
C ALA A 19 -0.60 14.32 3.01
N ASN A 20 -1.44 13.50 2.41
CA ASN A 20 -2.70 13.09 3.03
C ASN A 20 -2.70 11.64 3.48
N VAL A 21 -1.54 11.03 3.57
CA VAL A 21 -1.44 9.64 4.01
C VAL A 21 -1.24 9.61 5.52
N ALA A 22 -2.14 8.91 6.20
CA ALA A 22 -2.07 8.71 7.65
C ALA A 22 -1.61 7.28 7.91
N ILE A 23 -0.57 7.14 8.72
CA ILE A 23 -0.04 5.82 9.09
C ILE A 23 -0.34 5.60 10.57
N ALA A 24 -0.99 4.50 10.89
CA ALA A 24 -1.31 4.18 12.28
C ALA A 24 -0.03 3.83 13.04
N GLN A 25 0.14 4.45 14.19
CA GLN A 25 1.29 4.18 15.06
C GLN A 25 0.77 3.84 16.44
N VAL A 26 0.39 2.58 16.58
CA VAL A 26 -0.24 2.04 17.80
C VAL A 26 0.34 0.67 18.07
N ASP A 27 0.01 0.11 19.24
CA ASP A 27 0.54 -1.21 19.60
C ASP A 27 -0.07 -2.32 18.75
N ASN A 28 -1.32 -2.19 18.38
CA ASN A 28 -2.01 -3.23 17.64
C ASN A 28 -2.89 -2.61 16.54
N TYR A 29 -3.93 -1.92 16.94
CA TYR A 29 -4.82 -1.26 15.97
C TYR A 29 -5.53 -0.10 16.62
N VAL A 30 -6.11 0.76 15.79
CA VAL A 30 -6.99 1.84 16.23
C VAL A 30 -8.34 1.62 15.56
N ASN A 31 -9.41 1.90 16.29
CA ASN A 31 -10.76 1.76 15.76
C ASN A 31 -11.10 2.90 14.82
N ILE A 32 -11.73 2.56 13.69
CA ILE A 32 -12.29 3.55 12.78
C ILE A 32 -13.76 3.66 13.13
N ARG A 33 -14.21 4.87 13.44
CA ARG A 33 -15.55 5.08 13.98
C ARG A 33 -16.44 5.82 12.99
N SER A 34 -17.74 5.68 13.19
CA SER A 34 -18.72 6.30 12.30
C SER A 34 -18.75 7.82 12.46
N GLU A 35 -18.34 8.33 13.61
CA GLU A 35 -18.32 9.78 13.86
C GLU A 35 -17.06 10.10 14.66
N ALA A 36 -16.74 11.39 14.74
CA ALA A 36 -15.57 11.86 15.47
C ALA A 36 -15.85 11.80 16.98
N SER A 37 -16.08 10.60 17.50
CA SER A 37 -16.46 10.40 18.88
C SER A 37 -16.15 8.95 19.29
N GLU A 38 -15.62 8.80 20.49
CA GLU A 38 -15.32 7.46 21.02
C GLU A 38 -16.58 6.68 21.34
N ASP A 39 -17.73 7.35 21.39
CA ASP A 39 -19.01 6.71 21.66
C ASP A 39 -19.70 6.23 20.40
N SER A 40 -19.17 6.58 19.24
CA SER A 40 -19.81 6.18 17.99
C SER A 40 -19.45 4.75 17.62
N GLU A 41 -20.14 4.24 16.62
CA GLU A 41 -19.99 2.86 16.20
C GLU A 41 -18.61 2.61 15.58
N VAL A 42 -18.03 1.45 15.86
CA VAL A 42 -16.78 1.03 15.26
C VAL A 42 -17.08 0.41 13.90
N LEU A 43 -16.49 0.95 12.86
CA LEU A 43 -16.71 0.47 11.49
C LEU A 43 -15.62 -0.51 11.04
N GLY A 44 -14.43 -0.40 11.61
CA GLY A 44 -13.32 -1.26 11.22
C GLY A 44 -12.10 -0.97 12.06
N LYS A 45 -11.01 -1.62 11.68
CA LYS A 45 -9.74 -1.50 12.40
C LYS A 45 -8.63 -1.09 11.46
N LEU A 46 -7.82 -0.14 11.90
CA LEU A 46 -6.62 0.26 11.19
C LEU A 46 -5.44 -0.25 12.01
N TYR A 47 -4.79 -1.29 11.50
CA TYR A 47 -3.72 -1.93 12.24
C TYR A 47 -2.45 -1.10 12.19
N ASN A 48 -1.55 -1.37 13.13
CA ASN A 48 -0.29 -0.65 13.20
C ASN A 48 0.44 -0.71 11.84
N ASN A 49 0.96 0.42 11.42
CA ASN A 49 1.68 0.58 10.15
C ASN A 49 0.80 0.46 8.91
N SER A 50 -0.51 0.43 9.08
CA SER A 50 -1.44 0.49 7.95
C SER A 50 -1.74 1.93 7.62
N ALA A 51 -2.14 2.17 6.40
CA ALA A 51 -2.33 3.52 5.89
C ALA A 51 -3.78 3.84 5.58
N ALA A 52 -4.10 5.11 5.67
CA ALA A 52 -5.40 5.64 5.31
C ALA A 52 -5.19 6.98 4.62
N THR A 53 -6.17 7.39 3.83
CA THR A 53 -6.14 8.70 3.18
C THR A 53 -7.00 9.66 3.99
N VAL A 54 -6.42 10.79 4.37
CA VAL A 54 -7.15 11.81 5.14
C VAL A 54 -8.02 12.61 4.20
N GLN A 55 -9.31 12.64 4.50
CA GLN A 55 -10.27 13.43 3.72
C GLN A 55 -10.48 14.79 4.36
N GLN A 56 -10.46 14.83 5.68
CA GLN A 56 -10.83 16.04 6.41
C GLN A 56 -10.30 15.95 7.84
N THR A 57 -9.99 17.11 8.40
CA THR A 57 -9.56 17.19 9.80
C THR A 57 -10.72 17.75 10.62
N VAL A 58 -11.07 17.04 11.68
CA VAL A 58 -12.08 17.46 12.62
C VAL A 58 -11.40 17.48 13.97
N ASP A 59 -11.76 18.45 14.81
CA ASP A 59 -11.07 18.68 16.08
C ASP A 59 -10.67 17.39 16.79
N GLY A 60 -9.36 17.10 16.78
CA GLY A 60 -8.82 15.91 17.44
C GLY A 60 -9.03 14.60 16.67
N TRP A 61 -9.64 14.65 15.49
CA TRP A 61 -9.94 13.48 14.69
C TRP A 61 -9.63 13.73 13.23
N TYR A 62 -9.43 12.64 12.48
CA TYR A 62 -9.33 12.70 11.02
C TYR A 62 -10.43 11.86 10.41
N GLN A 63 -11.08 12.41 9.41
CA GLN A 63 -11.95 11.59 8.57
C GLN A 63 -11.07 10.93 7.53
N ILE A 64 -11.12 9.62 7.45
CA ILE A 64 -10.21 8.87 6.59
C ILE A 64 -10.96 7.82 5.77
N THR A 65 -10.30 7.42 4.70
CA THR A 65 -10.73 6.26 3.91
C THR A 65 -9.54 5.31 3.82
N SER A 66 -9.78 4.05 4.13
CA SER A 66 -8.76 3.03 4.04
C SER A 66 -9.42 1.74 3.59
N GLY A 67 -9.03 1.27 2.39
CA GLY A 67 -9.71 0.13 1.80
C GLY A 67 -11.17 0.43 1.57
N THR A 68 -12.04 -0.38 2.13
CA THR A 68 -13.48 -0.20 2.00
C THR A 68 -14.10 0.59 3.15
N VAL A 69 -13.27 1.04 4.11
CA VAL A 69 -13.76 1.69 5.32
C VAL A 69 -13.59 3.19 5.23
N THR A 70 -14.65 3.94 5.46
CA THR A 70 -14.60 5.39 5.58
C THR A 70 -15.15 5.76 6.94
N GLY A 71 -14.38 6.51 7.72
CA GLY A 71 -14.81 6.89 9.05
C GLY A 71 -13.79 7.79 9.71
N TYR A 72 -13.78 7.80 11.03
CA TYR A 72 -12.97 8.73 11.82
C TYR A 72 -11.99 7.99 12.72
N VAL A 73 -10.77 8.51 12.80
CA VAL A 73 -9.78 8.00 13.76
C VAL A 73 -9.25 9.17 14.56
N LYS A 74 -8.85 8.90 15.79
CA LYS A 74 -8.24 9.94 16.62
C LYS A 74 -6.90 10.34 16.06
N SER A 75 -6.65 11.63 16.01
CA SER A 75 -5.42 12.15 15.40
C SER A 75 -4.18 11.71 16.15
N GLU A 76 -4.29 11.45 17.44
CA GLU A 76 -3.11 11.07 18.24
C GLU A 76 -2.57 9.69 17.91
N TYR A 77 -3.33 8.88 17.20
CA TYR A 77 -2.92 7.51 16.88
C TYR A 77 -2.33 7.35 15.50
N VAL A 78 -2.31 8.41 14.71
CA VAL A 78 -1.80 8.33 13.34
C VAL A 78 -0.83 9.47 13.08
N VAL A 79 0.08 9.22 12.15
CA VAL A 79 1.03 10.23 11.69
C VAL A 79 0.70 10.55 10.24
N VAL A 80 0.46 11.81 9.96
CA VAL A 80 0.01 12.26 8.64
C VAL A 80 1.13 13.02 7.93
N GLY A 81 1.29 12.72 6.64
CA GLY A 81 2.20 13.50 5.80
C GLY A 81 3.68 13.24 6.06
N ASN A 82 4.02 12.10 6.63
CA ASN A 82 5.40 11.75 6.91
C ASN A 82 5.90 10.81 5.81
N GLU A 83 6.62 11.36 4.83
CA GLU A 83 7.08 10.59 3.69
C GLU A 83 8.01 9.46 4.10
N GLU A 84 8.92 9.74 5.02
CA GLU A 84 9.88 8.73 5.44
C GLU A 84 9.18 7.53 6.06
N LEU A 85 8.24 7.78 6.95
CA LEU A 85 7.47 6.72 7.58
C LEU A 85 6.65 5.96 6.53
N ALA A 86 5.99 6.69 5.64
CA ALA A 86 5.18 6.07 4.61
C ALA A 86 6.00 5.13 3.75
N ARG A 87 7.17 5.56 3.34
CA ARG A 87 8.03 4.72 2.50
C ARG A 87 8.54 3.50 3.26
N SER A 88 8.73 3.63 4.57
CA SER A 88 9.26 2.52 5.36
C SER A 88 8.22 1.42 5.58
N VAL A 89 6.95 1.76 5.62
CA VAL A 89 5.91 0.76 5.87
C VAL A 89 5.20 0.31 4.59
N GLY A 90 5.39 1.02 3.49
CA GLY A 90 4.75 0.67 2.23
C GLY A 90 5.58 -0.28 1.40
N ARG A 91 4.94 -0.86 0.40
CA ARG A 91 5.61 -1.72 -0.56
C ARG A 91 5.70 -0.95 -1.88
N ARG A 92 6.91 -0.78 -2.36
CA ARG A 92 7.10 -0.07 -3.61
C ARG A 92 6.80 -1.00 -4.78
N VAL A 93 5.99 -0.56 -5.72
CA VAL A 93 5.49 -1.38 -6.82
C VAL A 93 5.74 -0.69 -8.15
N ALA A 94 6.17 -1.46 -9.14
CA ALA A 94 6.25 -1.00 -10.52
C ALA A 94 5.19 -1.76 -11.31
N THR A 95 4.23 -1.02 -11.85
CA THR A 95 3.18 -1.61 -12.68
C THR A 95 3.57 -1.42 -14.13
N VAL A 96 3.63 -2.51 -14.88
CA VAL A 96 3.98 -2.46 -16.29
C VAL A 96 2.86 -1.75 -17.04
N ASN A 97 3.24 -0.80 -17.90
CA ASN A 97 2.27 0.00 -18.63
C ASN A 97 1.38 -0.88 -19.49
N GLU A 98 0.15 -0.42 -19.67
CA GLU A 98 -0.87 -1.19 -20.35
C GLU A 98 -0.48 -1.53 -21.80
N ASP A 99 0.15 -0.59 -22.47
CA ASP A 99 0.48 -0.79 -23.88
C ASP A 99 1.80 -1.56 -24.09
N ALA A 100 2.44 -1.98 -23.04
CA ALA A 100 3.64 -2.83 -23.16
C ALA A 100 3.19 -4.27 -23.25
N VAL A 101 3.32 -4.85 -24.44
CA VAL A 101 2.89 -6.22 -24.65
C VAL A 101 3.77 -7.18 -23.85
N THR A 102 5.07 -6.98 -23.94
CA THR A 102 6.04 -7.79 -23.20
C THR A 102 7.21 -6.90 -22.80
N LEU A 103 7.60 -6.97 -21.55
CA LEU A 103 8.73 -6.22 -21.06
C LEU A 103 9.77 -7.19 -20.53
N PHE A 104 11.01 -7.05 -20.99
CA PHE A 104 12.06 -7.94 -20.51
C PHE A 104 12.66 -7.42 -19.23
N VAL A 105 12.90 -8.36 -18.30
CA VAL A 105 13.64 -8.07 -17.08
C VAL A 105 15.07 -8.48 -17.36
N ARG A 106 16.00 -7.57 -17.14
CA ARG A 106 17.40 -7.78 -17.52
C ARG A 106 18.28 -7.95 -16.31
N THR A 107 19.41 -8.63 -16.50
CA THR A 107 20.32 -8.88 -15.39
C THR A 107 21.07 -7.62 -14.94
N GLU A 108 21.19 -6.63 -15.85
CA GLU A 108 21.85 -5.37 -15.54
C GLU A 108 21.02 -4.23 -16.12
N PRO A 109 21.21 -3.00 -15.65
CA PRO A 109 20.44 -1.86 -16.15
C PRO A 109 20.91 -1.41 -17.53
N SER A 110 20.70 -2.28 -18.50
CA SER A 110 21.15 -2.04 -19.88
C SER A 110 20.34 -2.89 -20.84
N THR A 111 19.97 -2.31 -21.97
CA THR A 111 19.24 -3.04 -23.01
C THR A 111 20.11 -4.10 -23.68
N ASP A 112 21.40 -4.03 -23.48
CA ASP A 112 22.33 -5.01 -24.04
C ASP A 112 22.60 -6.18 -23.10
N SER A 113 22.11 -6.11 -21.88
CA SER A 113 22.37 -7.17 -20.91
C SER A 113 21.46 -8.36 -21.17
N LYS A 114 21.81 -9.45 -20.50
CA LYS A 114 21.07 -10.71 -20.64
C LYS A 114 19.66 -10.56 -20.09
N LYS A 115 18.71 -11.21 -20.74
CA LYS A 115 17.33 -11.24 -20.27
C LYS A 115 17.17 -12.29 -19.18
N LEU A 116 16.65 -11.87 -18.05
CA LEU A 116 16.39 -12.77 -16.93
C LEU A 116 15.00 -13.39 -17.06
N GLY A 117 14.03 -12.61 -17.49
CA GLY A 117 12.67 -13.07 -17.64
C GLY A 117 11.84 -12.04 -18.37
N MET A 118 10.53 -12.25 -18.39
CA MET A 118 9.58 -11.38 -19.08
C MET A 118 8.37 -11.13 -18.21
N VAL A 119 7.80 -9.93 -18.35
CA VAL A 119 6.54 -9.60 -17.69
C VAL A 119 5.61 -8.96 -18.70
N ALA A 120 4.32 -8.98 -18.41
CA ALA A 120 3.30 -8.49 -19.33
C ALA A 120 2.73 -7.17 -18.85
N GLY A 121 2.01 -6.50 -19.76
CA GLY A 121 1.34 -5.26 -19.40
C GLY A 121 0.42 -5.45 -18.22
N LEU A 122 0.39 -4.45 -17.36
CA LEU A 122 -0.42 -4.39 -16.15
C LEU A 122 0.06 -5.32 -15.02
N ASP A 123 1.18 -6.04 -15.22
CA ASP A 123 1.77 -6.80 -14.12
C ASP A 123 2.34 -5.86 -13.07
N ASP A 124 2.15 -6.23 -11.81
CA ASP A 124 2.70 -5.49 -10.67
C ASP A 124 3.97 -6.19 -10.19
N LEU A 125 5.05 -5.44 -10.14
CA LEU A 125 6.35 -5.99 -9.76
C LEU A 125 6.83 -5.35 -8.47
N THR A 126 7.39 -6.15 -7.58
CA THR A 126 7.95 -5.62 -6.34
C THR A 126 9.28 -4.94 -6.65
N VAL A 127 9.40 -3.68 -6.28
CA VAL A 127 10.61 -2.88 -6.53
C VAL A 127 11.59 -3.11 -5.37
N THR A 128 12.83 -3.42 -5.72
CA THR A 128 13.88 -3.63 -4.71
C THR A 128 14.92 -2.52 -4.73
N ASP A 129 15.01 -1.75 -5.81
CA ASP A 129 15.98 -0.66 -5.89
C ASP A 129 15.57 0.31 -7.00
N GLU A 130 15.64 1.59 -6.70
CA GLU A 130 15.33 2.66 -7.66
C GLU A 130 16.52 3.60 -7.83
N SER A 131 17.71 3.20 -7.40
CA SER A 131 18.86 4.10 -7.38
C SER A 131 19.52 4.30 -8.73
N VAL A 132 19.21 3.46 -9.72
CA VAL A 132 19.80 3.59 -11.06
C VAL A 132 18.89 4.43 -11.93
N ASP A 133 19.43 5.52 -12.46
CA ASP A 133 18.65 6.44 -13.29
C ASP A 133 18.15 5.73 -14.55
N GLY A 134 16.85 5.82 -14.78
CA GLY A 134 16.24 5.22 -15.98
C GLY A 134 15.89 3.75 -15.86
N TRP A 135 16.23 3.13 -14.74
CA TRP A 135 15.97 1.71 -14.53
C TRP A 135 15.42 1.45 -13.13
N VAL A 136 14.67 0.38 -13.01
CA VAL A 136 14.07 -0.03 -11.74
C VAL A 136 14.43 -1.48 -11.52
N LYS A 137 14.97 -1.80 -10.35
CA LYS A 137 15.25 -3.18 -10.01
C LYS A 137 14.03 -3.80 -9.39
N VAL A 138 13.64 -4.95 -9.90
CA VAL A 138 12.42 -5.63 -9.46
C VAL A 138 12.70 -7.09 -9.17
N SER A 139 11.81 -7.70 -8.40
CA SER A 139 11.91 -9.12 -8.05
C SER A 139 10.84 -9.88 -8.83
N ILE A 140 11.25 -10.92 -9.54
CA ILE A 140 10.34 -11.82 -10.25
C ILE A 140 10.71 -13.26 -9.87
N GLU A 141 9.97 -14.23 -10.39
CA GLU A 141 10.24 -15.63 -10.05
C GLU A 141 11.65 -16.06 -10.36
N GLU A 142 12.18 -15.56 -11.46
CA GLU A 142 13.52 -15.93 -11.91
C GLU A 142 14.64 -15.28 -11.12
N GLY A 143 14.29 -14.29 -10.28
CA GLY A 143 15.28 -13.57 -9.49
C GLY A 143 15.07 -12.08 -9.57
N GLU A 144 16.09 -11.32 -9.21
CA GLU A 144 16.03 -9.86 -9.26
C GLU A 144 16.72 -9.36 -10.51
N GLY A 145 16.08 -8.40 -11.17
CA GLY A 145 16.65 -7.82 -12.36
C GLY A 145 16.10 -6.44 -12.60
N TYR A 146 16.41 -5.86 -13.75
CA TYR A 146 16.11 -4.46 -14.05
C TYR A 146 15.11 -4.34 -15.19
N VAL A 147 14.19 -3.39 -15.07
CA VAL A 147 13.29 -3.01 -16.15
C VAL A 147 13.47 -1.53 -16.41
N SER A 148 13.21 -1.11 -17.66
CA SER A 148 13.30 0.29 -18.00
C SER A 148 12.18 1.07 -17.32
N ALA A 149 12.55 2.19 -16.72
CA ALA A 149 11.57 3.04 -16.02
C ALA A 149 10.54 3.62 -16.97
N ASP A 150 10.84 3.67 -18.27
CA ASP A 150 9.92 4.21 -19.25
C ASP A 150 8.69 3.35 -19.48
N TYR A 151 8.75 2.10 -19.09
CA TYR A 151 7.67 1.14 -19.35
C TYR A 151 6.88 0.77 -18.12
N VAL A 152 7.17 1.39 -16.98
CA VAL A 152 6.46 1.09 -15.74
C VAL A 152 6.02 2.37 -15.05
N THR A 153 5.00 2.23 -14.22
CA THR A 153 4.53 3.32 -13.36
C THR A 153 4.80 2.90 -11.92
N LEU A 154 5.50 3.76 -11.19
CA LEU A 154 5.86 3.46 -9.81
C LEU A 154 4.79 3.95 -8.86
N SER A 155 4.52 3.16 -7.84
CA SER A 155 3.57 3.53 -6.79
C SER A 155 3.98 2.88 -5.49
N THR A 156 3.34 3.30 -4.39
CA THR A 156 3.57 2.72 -3.09
C THR A 156 2.24 2.15 -2.61
N GLU A 157 2.24 0.87 -2.29
CA GLU A 157 1.06 0.20 -1.76
C GLU A 157 1.18 0.05 -0.26
N PHE A 158 0.08 0.19 0.41
CA PHE A 158 0.03 0.11 1.87
C PHE A 158 -0.98 -0.93 2.30
N VAL A 159 -0.74 -1.51 3.47
CA VAL A 159 -1.76 -2.32 4.13
C VAL A 159 -2.86 -1.36 4.55
N GLN A 160 -4.09 -1.76 4.33
CA GLN A 160 -5.23 -0.90 4.59
C GLN A 160 -6.11 -1.46 5.71
N ALA A 161 -7.08 -0.65 6.10
CA ALA A 161 -7.96 -1.03 7.19
C ALA A 161 -8.81 -2.24 6.82
N GLU A 162 -9.26 -2.92 7.86
CA GLU A 162 -10.16 -4.06 7.73
C GLU A 162 -11.51 -3.67 8.29
N SER A 163 -12.56 -3.82 7.48
CA SER A 163 -13.91 -3.55 7.97
C SER A 163 -14.37 -4.67 8.91
N LYS A 164 -15.43 -4.43 9.64
CA LYS A 164 -15.99 -5.48 10.49
C LYS A 164 -16.37 -6.70 9.69
N GLU A 165 -16.93 -6.47 8.51
CA GLU A 165 -17.34 -7.57 7.64
C GLU A 165 -16.14 -8.36 7.14
N GLU A 166 -15.09 -7.64 6.76
CA GLU A 166 -13.87 -8.29 6.29
C GLU A 166 -13.20 -9.06 7.44
N GLU A 167 -13.22 -8.49 8.63
CA GLU A 167 -12.66 -9.18 9.78
C GLU A 167 -13.44 -10.45 10.08
N ALA A 168 -14.77 -10.37 10.06
CA ALA A 168 -15.60 -11.54 10.32
C ALA A 168 -15.36 -12.63 9.29
N ALA A 169 -15.22 -12.24 8.02
CA ALA A 169 -14.96 -13.22 6.95
C ALA A 169 -13.58 -13.86 7.12
N ARG A 170 -12.59 -13.06 7.50
CA ARG A 170 -11.24 -13.58 7.71
C ARG A 170 -11.21 -14.55 8.89
N LEU A 171 -11.85 -14.19 9.99
CA LEU A 171 -11.86 -15.04 11.16
C LEU A 171 -12.61 -16.33 10.90
N ALA A 172 -13.71 -16.27 10.14
CA ALA A 172 -14.45 -17.46 9.78
C ALA A 172 -13.62 -18.41 8.92
N LYS A 173 -12.85 -17.82 7.98
CA LYS A 173 -11.99 -18.62 7.13
C LYS A 173 -10.87 -19.27 7.93
N GLU A 174 -10.25 -18.50 8.84
CA GLU A 174 -9.18 -19.03 9.69
C GLU A 174 -9.70 -20.16 10.57
N GLU A 175 -10.90 -20.00 11.11
CA GLU A 175 -11.48 -21.04 11.95
C GLU A 175 -11.77 -22.31 11.15
N ALA A 176 -12.29 -22.15 9.94
CA ALA A 176 -12.57 -23.30 9.07
C ALA A 176 -11.28 -24.05 8.72
N GLU A 177 -10.22 -23.29 8.44
CA GLU A 177 -8.94 -23.90 8.13
C GLU A 177 -8.36 -24.62 9.34
N ARG A 178 -8.51 -24.03 10.51
CA ARG A 178 -8.02 -24.65 11.73
C ARG A 178 -8.76 -25.96 12.00
N LYS A 179 -10.07 -25.95 11.84
CA LYS A 179 -10.87 -27.16 12.05
C LYS A 179 -10.51 -28.24 11.03
N ALA A 180 -10.31 -27.85 9.79
CA ALA A 180 -9.91 -28.82 8.77
C ALA A 180 -8.56 -29.43 9.07
N ALA A 181 -7.62 -28.61 9.58
CA ALA A 181 -6.30 -29.11 9.95
C ALA A 181 -6.39 -30.05 11.14
N GLU A 182 -7.26 -29.74 12.11
CA GLU A 182 -7.44 -30.61 13.28
C GLU A 182 -8.02 -31.95 12.86
N GLU A 183 -9.01 -31.95 11.97
CA GLU A 183 -9.59 -33.18 11.48
C GLU A 183 -8.58 -34.02 10.72
N ALA A 184 -7.79 -33.37 9.88
CA ALA A 184 -6.76 -34.08 9.13
C ALA A 184 -5.74 -34.71 10.07
N ALA A 185 -5.38 -33.97 11.13
CA ALA A 185 -4.44 -34.50 12.10
C ALA A 185 -5.01 -35.69 12.86
N LYS A 186 -6.31 -35.65 13.17
CA LYS A 186 -6.95 -36.76 13.85
C LYS A 186 -6.98 -38.01 12.98
N LYS A 187 -7.32 -37.82 11.69
CA LYS A 187 -7.35 -38.93 10.78
C LYS A 187 -5.98 -39.56 10.61
N ALA A 188 -4.96 -38.74 10.54
CA ALA A 188 -3.59 -39.24 10.43
C ALA A 188 -3.18 -40.00 11.69
N ALA A 189 -3.64 -39.55 12.83
CA ALA A 189 -3.28 -40.19 14.09
C ALA A 189 -3.97 -41.54 14.29
N GLU A 190 -5.11 -41.74 13.62
CA GLU A 190 -5.84 -42.98 13.76
C GLU A 190 -5.22 -44.15 12.97
N LYS A 191 -4.27 -43.88 12.12
CA LYS A 191 -3.57 -44.92 11.39
C LYS A 191 -2.31 -45.36 12.16
#